data_2a3d1360a203f9c9cfc77a27d4ab23d5
#
_entry.id   2a3d1360a203f9c9cfc77a27d4ab23d5
#
_cell.length_a   1.000
_cell.length_b   1.000
_cell.length_c   1.000
_cell.angle_alpha   90.00
_cell.angle_beta   90.00
_cell.angle_gamma   90.00
#
_symmetry.space_group_name_H-M   'P 1'
#
loop_
_entity.id
_entity.type
_entity.pdbx_description
1 polymer ?
#
loop_
_entity_poly.entity_id
_entity_poly.type
_entity_poly.pdbx_seq_one_letter_code
_entity_poly.pdbx_strand_id
1 'polypeptide(L)'
;LWCAREQVQGPFLLLESDLVYEPRALTTLLAGPAEDAILLSGPTGAGDEVFVATRGGFLAGMSKRRADLAGEVTGELVGITRVSPGLFVLMCRIAEAAFERSLMFDYETDCLVAAGRERPIACPLVPDLLWGEIDDPAHLARVRDEVYPQLQRRQPGSVAPPRH
;
A
#
# COMPACT_ATOMS: atom_id res chain seq x y z
N LEU A 1 4.32 11.95 6.78
CA LEU A 1 3.47 12.50 5.72
C LEU A 1 2.96 13.92 6.08
N TRP A 2 2.32 14.12 7.24
CA TRP A 2 1.80 15.44 7.68
C TRP A 2 2.86 16.55 7.73
N CYS A 3 4.09 16.25 8.13
CA CYS A 3 5.22 17.23 8.12
C CYS A 3 5.58 17.73 6.72
N ALA A 4 5.27 16.96 5.66
CA ALA A 4 5.54 17.33 4.28
C ALA A 4 4.40 18.12 3.61
N ARG A 5 3.32 18.46 4.33
CA ARG A 5 2.09 19.02 3.76
C ARG A 5 2.27 20.31 2.96
N GLU A 6 3.25 21.14 3.36
CA GLU A 6 3.54 22.40 2.67
C GLU A 6 4.36 22.21 1.39
N GLN A 7 4.99 21.05 1.22
CA GLN A 7 5.83 20.72 0.07
C GLN A 7 5.06 20.02 -1.05
N VAL A 8 3.91 19.42 -0.73
CA VAL A 8 3.08 18.66 -1.68
C VAL A 8 2.08 19.60 -2.35
N GLN A 9 2.27 19.84 -3.67
CA GLN A 9 1.44 20.78 -4.43
C GLN A 9 0.56 20.14 -5.50
N GLY A 10 0.60 18.81 -5.67
CA GLY A 10 -0.13 18.10 -6.71
C GLY A 10 -0.45 16.66 -6.34
N PRO A 11 -1.03 15.86 -7.25
CA PRO A 11 -1.22 14.44 -7.03
C PRO A 11 0.13 13.73 -6.95
N PHE A 12 0.23 12.70 -6.11
CA PHE A 12 1.46 11.94 -5.92
C PHE A 12 1.18 10.46 -5.67
N LEU A 13 2.23 9.65 -5.78
CA LEU A 13 2.26 8.30 -5.24
C LEU A 13 3.00 8.33 -3.91
N LEU A 14 2.35 7.80 -2.89
CA LEU A 14 2.97 7.49 -1.61
C LEU A 14 3.45 6.04 -1.67
N LEU A 15 4.72 5.82 -1.40
CA LEU A 15 5.35 4.50 -1.36
C LEU A 15 6.06 4.34 -0.03
N GLU A 16 5.91 3.22 0.60
CA GLU A 16 6.77 2.83 1.72
C GLU A 16 8.20 2.56 1.23
N SER A 17 9.18 2.87 2.06
CA SER A 17 10.58 2.93 1.64
C SER A 17 11.31 1.58 1.67
N ASP A 18 10.67 0.55 2.19
CA ASP A 18 11.16 -0.80 2.44
C ASP A 18 10.56 -1.85 1.49
N LEU A 19 9.91 -1.41 0.43
CA LEU A 19 9.25 -2.26 -0.54
C LEU A 19 10.17 -2.70 -1.69
N VAL A 20 10.08 -3.96 -2.04
CA VAL A 20 10.55 -4.51 -3.32
C VAL A 20 9.34 -5.02 -4.10
N TYR A 21 9.12 -4.51 -5.31
CA TYR A 21 7.91 -4.81 -6.09
C TYR A 21 8.15 -4.83 -7.59
N GLU A 22 7.30 -5.51 -8.34
CA GLU A 22 7.34 -5.49 -9.81
C GLU A 22 6.73 -4.19 -10.38
N PRO A 23 7.19 -3.70 -11.55
CA PRO A 23 6.72 -2.45 -12.16
C PRO A 23 5.20 -2.39 -12.38
N ARG A 24 4.54 -3.55 -12.49
CA ARG A 24 3.08 -3.67 -12.62
C ARG A 24 2.33 -3.02 -11.45
N ALA A 25 2.93 -2.95 -10.27
CA ALA A 25 2.38 -2.24 -9.12
C ALA A 25 2.08 -0.77 -9.45
N LEU A 26 3.07 -0.06 -9.98
CA LEU A 26 2.92 1.36 -10.34
C LEU A 26 2.02 1.53 -11.56
N THR A 27 2.19 0.70 -12.60
CA THR A 27 1.39 0.84 -13.83
C THR A 27 -0.09 0.61 -13.59
N THR A 28 -0.46 -0.29 -12.66
CA THR A 28 -1.86 -0.51 -12.27
C THR A 28 -2.48 0.74 -11.66
N LEU A 29 -1.77 1.40 -10.73
CA LEU A 29 -2.28 2.62 -10.10
C LEU A 29 -2.32 3.81 -11.06
N LEU A 30 -1.28 3.97 -11.89
CA LEU A 30 -1.17 5.11 -12.82
C LEU A 30 -2.16 5.01 -13.98
N ALA A 31 -2.42 3.81 -14.50
CA ALA A 31 -3.37 3.58 -15.59
C ALA A 31 -4.83 3.51 -15.11
N GLY A 32 -5.06 3.31 -13.81
CA GLY A 32 -6.40 3.21 -13.24
C GLY A 32 -7.19 4.53 -13.34
N PRO A 33 -8.52 4.48 -13.45
CA PRO A 33 -9.37 5.66 -13.59
C PRO A 33 -9.52 6.47 -12.30
N ALA A 34 -9.26 5.87 -11.14
CA ALA A 34 -9.45 6.50 -9.83
C ALA A 34 -8.32 7.47 -9.51
N GLU A 35 -8.65 8.67 -9.04
CA GLU A 35 -7.67 9.65 -8.56
C GLU A 35 -7.04 9.23 -7.23
N ASP A 36 -7.83 8.53 -6.39
CA ASP A 36 -7.43 8.03 -5.08
C ASP A 36 -7.53 6.51 -5.07
N ALA A 37 -6.41 5.83 -4.85
CA ALA A 37 -6.38 4.37 -4.86
C ALA A 37 -5.26 3.82 -3.99
N ILE A 38 -5.52 2.69 -3.33
CA ILE A 38 -4.53 1.85 -2.65
C ILE A 38 -4.38 0.53 -3.40
N LEU A 39 -3.14 0.10 -3.62
CA LEU A 39 -2.88 -1.16 -4.31
C LEU A 39 -3.03 -2.34 -3.36
N LEU A 40 -3.77 -3.36 -3.81
CA LEU A 40 -3.88 -4.62 -3.11
C LEU A 40 -3.22 -5.76 -3.88
N SER A 41 -2.67 -6.71 -3.14
CA SER A 41 -2.22 -8.00 -3.65
C SER A 41 -3.08 -9.15 -3.13
N GLY A 42 -2.91 -10.33 -3.74
CA GLY A 42 -3.31 -11.58 -3.12
C GLY A 42 -2.44 -11.94 -1.91
N PRO A 43 -2.71 -13.10 -1.26
CA PRO A 43 -2.00 -13.52 -0.07
C PRO A 43 -0.49 -13.70 -0.30
N THR A 44 0.33 -13.10 0.56
CA THR A 44 1.80 -13.23 0.51
C THR A 44 2.33 -14.27 1.49
N GLY A 45 1.66 -14.48 2.62
CA GLY A 45 2.13 -15.34 3.71
C GLY A 45 3.38 -14.78 4.41
N ALA A 46 3.56 -13.46 4.42
CA ALA A 46 4.72 -12.79 5.02
C ALA A 46 4.69 -12.85 6.55
N GLY A 47 3.50 -12.84 7.16
CA GLY A 47 3.29 -12.96 8.60
C GLY A 47 2.97 -11.63 9.30
N ASP A 48 3.05 -10.53 8.60
CA ASP A 48 2.82 -9.17 9.09
C ASP A 48 1.80 -8.37 8.25
N GLU A 49 1.04 -9.08 7.43
CA GLU A 49 0.13 -8.52 6.44
C GLU A 49 -0.88 -7.54 7.04
N VAL A 50 -1.14 -6.45 6.33
CA VAL A 50 -2.29 -5.58 6.55
C VAL A 50 -3.43 -6.03 5.64
N PHE A 51 -4.46 -6.63 6.23
CA PHE A 51 -5.64 -7.10 5.50
C PHE A 51 -6.59 -5.95 5.19
N VAL A 52 -7.12 -5.94 3.98
CA VAL A 52 -8.04 -4.90 3.50
C VAL A 52 -9.39 -5.50 3.15
N ALA A 53 -10.44 -4.92 3.75
CA ALA A 53 -11.82 -5.18 3.37
C ALA A 53 -12.33 -4.05 2.47
N THR A 54 -13.07 -4.40 1.42
CA THR A 54 -13.67 -3.43 0.50
C THR A 54 -15.19 -3.56 0.46
N ARG A 55 -15.83 -2.46 0.03
CA ARG A 55 -17.25 -2.46 -0.33
C ARG A 55 -17.41 -1.82 -1.71
N GLY A 56 -17.89 -2.60 -2.68
CA GLY A 56 -18.02 -2.14 -4.05
C GLY A 56 -16.71 -1.71 -4.71
N GLY A 57 -15.58 -2.30 -4.30
CA GLY A 57 -14.25 -1.97 -4.81
C GLY A 57 -13.57 -0.75 -4.13
N PHE A 58 -14.21 -0.19 -3.09
CA PHE A 58 -13.67 0.93 -2.31
C PHE A 58 -13.30 0.50 -0.90
N LEU A 59 -12.34 1.18 -0.30
CA LEU A 59 -11.84 0.91 1.04
C LEU A 59 -12.98 0.97 2.08
N ALA A 60 -13.13 -0.10 2.85
CA ALA A 60 -14.07 -0.21 3.96
C ALA A 60 -13.38 -0.37 5.32
N GLY A 61 -12.19 -0.98 5.35
CA GLY A 61 -11.39 -1.16 6.55
C GLY A 61 -10.06 -1.81 6.28
N MET A 62 -9.10 -1.59 7.18
CA MET A 62 -7.79 -2.24 7.22
C MET A 62 -7.46 -2.69 8.63
N SER A 63 -6.78 -3.83 8.77
CA SER A 63 -6.26 -4.31 10.06
C SER A 63 -5.19 -5.37 9.85
N LYS A 64 -4.21 -5.43 10.77
CA LYS A 64 -3.28 -6.57 10.88
C LYS A 64 -3.97 -7.85 11.38
N ARG A 65 -5.20 -7.78 11.86
CA ARG A 65 -5.99 -8.94 12.30
C ARG A 65 -7.27 -9.06 11.50
N ARG A 66 -7.44 -10.15 10.77
CA ARG A 66 -8.65 -10.43 9.97
C ARG A 66 -9.94 -10.34 10.79
N ALA A 67 -9.87 -10.76 12.05
CA ALA A 67 -11.04 -10.77 12.96
C ALA A 67 -11.57 -9.38 13.31
N ASP A 68 -10.78 -8.31 13.11
CA ASP A 68 -11.19 -6.94 13.39
C ASP A 68 -11.95 -6.31 12.21
N LEU A 69 -11.93 -6.96 11.04
CA LEU A 69 -12.58 -6.44 9.84
C LEU A 69 -14.03 -6.90 9.75
N ALA A 70 -14.92 -5.93 9.55
CA ALA A 70 -16.31 -6.21 9.25
C ALA A 70 -16.45 -6.51 7.75
N GLY A 71 -16.54 -7.80 7.39
CA GLY A 71 -16.72 -8.25 6.03
C GLY A 71 -15.60 -9.14 5.52
N GLU A 72 -15.66 -9.48 4.22
CA GLU A 72 -14.67 -10.33 3.58
C GLU A 72 -13.40 -9.54 3.27
N VAL A 73 -12.25 -10.15 3.56
CA VAL A 73 -10.94 -9.61 3.18
C VAL A 73 -10.77 -9.74 1.66
N THR A 74 -10.56 -8.63 1.00
CA THR A 74 -10.39 -8.54 -0.46
C THR A 74 -8.95 -8.82 -0.89
N GLY A 75 -7.98 -8.40 -0.08
CA GLY A 75 -6.56 -8.58 -0.36
C GLY A 75 -5.68 -8.04 0.76
N GLU A 76 -4.38 -7.96 0.48
CA GLU A 76 -3.35 -7.42 1.37
C GLU A 76 -2.86 -6.08 0.83
N LEU A 77 -2.63 -5.11 1.73
CA LEU A 77 -2.08 -3.80 1.39
C LEU A 77 -0.63 -3.96 0.89
N VAL A 78 -0.30 -3.25 -0.19
CA VAL A 78 1.05 -3.28 -0.78
C VAL A 78 1.92 -2.11 -0.30
N GLY A 79 1.35 -1.12 0.42
CA GLY A 79 2.07 0.08 0.82
C GLY A 79 2.30 1.07 -0.32
N ILE A 80 1.50 1.01 -1.39
CA ILE A 80 1.55 1.96 -2.51
C ILE A 80 0.18 2.59 -2.70
N THR A 81 0.12 3.91 -2.52
CA THR A 81 -1.13 4.69 -2.56
C THR A 81 -1.04 5.82 -3.57
N ARG A 82 -2.04 5.96 -4.44
CA ARG A 82 -2.24 7.14 -5.29
C ARG A 82 -3.11 8.14 -4.55
N VAL A 83 -2.58 9.34 -4.36
CA VAL A 83 -3.19 10.39 -3.54
C VAL A 83 -3.43 11.63 -4.38
N SER A 84 -4.70 12.04 -4.51
CA SER A 84 -5.08 13.32 -5.08
C SER A 84 -4.87 14.48 -4.08
N PRO A 85 -4.80 15.73 -4.53
CA PRO A 85 -4.77 16.87 -3.63
C PRO A 85 -5.95 16.90 -2.64
N GLY A 86 -7.14 16.49 -3.10
CA GLY A 86 -8.34 16.42 -2.25
C GLY A 86 -8.24 15.39 -1.14
N LEU A 87 -7.72 14.19 -1.45
CA LEU A 87 -7.48 13.17 -0.42
C LEU A 87 -6.38 13.64 0.54
N PHE A 88 -5.30 14.24 0.04
CA PHE A 88 -4.20 14.71 0.89
C PHE A 88 -4.64 15.77 1.90
N VAL A 89 -5.42 16.76 1.47
CA VAL A 89 -6.02 17.77 2.37
C VAL A 89 -6.88 17.13 3.44
N LEU A 90 -7.70 16.13 3.06
CA LEU A 90 -8.54 15.38 4.00
C LEU A 90 -7.69 14.62 5.01
N MET A 91 -6.65 13.91 4.56
CA MET A 91 -5.71 13.18 5.43
C MET A 91 -5.01 14.12 6.42
N CYS A 92 -4.56 15.29 5.98
CA CYS A 92 -3.94 16.29 6.86
C CYS A 92 -4.92 16.76 7.94
N ARG A 93 -6.17 17.07 7.59
CA ARG A 93 -7.22 17.47 8.53
C ARG A 93 -7.51 16.39 9.57
N ILE A 94 -7.62 15.14 9.12
CA ILE A 94 -7.84 13.99 10.02
C ILE A 94 -6.66 13.81 10.97
N ALA A 95 -5.42 13.90 10.46
CA ALA A 95 -4.21 13.77 11.26
C ALA A 95 -4.10 14.89 12.31
N GLU A 96 -4.38 16.15 11.96
CA GLU A 96 -4.38 17.29 12.89
C GLU A 96 -5.35 17.05 14.05
N ALA A 97 -6.59 16.65 13.76
CA ALA A 97 -7.57 16.34 14.79
C ALA A 97 -7.19 15.14 15.66
N ALA A 98 -6.46 14.15 15.09
CA ALA A 98 -5.96 13.01 15.84
C ALA A 98 -4.79 13.39 16.75
N PHE A 99 -3.86 14.23 16.28
CA PHE A 99 -2.67 14.68 17.03
C PHE A 99 -3.01 15.50 18.28
N GLU A 100 -4.18 16.13 18.33
CA GLU A 100 -4.67 16.78 19.57
C GLU A 100 -4.84 15.78 20.73
N ARG A 101 -4.99 14.49 20.41
CA ARG A 101 -5.26 13.42 21.39
C ARG A 101 -4.09 12.46 21.56
N SER A 102 -3.40 12.12 20.45
CA SER A 102 -2.29 11.16 20.45
C SER A 102 -1.43 11.35 19.20
N LEU A 103 -0.11 11.24 19.37
CA LEU A 103 0.83 11.14 18.24
C LEU A 103 0.94 9.71 17.68
N MET A 104 0.33 8.72 18.36
CA MET A 104 0.22 7.34 17.90
C MET A 104 -0.97 7.21 16.95
N PHE A 105 -0.80 7.77 15.75
CA PHE A 105 -1.82 7.76 14.71
C PHE A 105 -1.17 7.33 13.39
N ASP A 106 -1.57 6.16 12.93
CA ASP A 106 -1.02 5.53 11.74
C ASP A 106 -1.67 6.10 10.47
N TYR A 107 -0.87 6.30 9.41
CA TYR A 107 -1.41 6.90 8.18
C TYR A 107 -2.23 5.91 7.35
N GLU A 108 -1.98 4.61 7.47
CA GLU A 108 -2.67 3.56 6.73
C GLU A 108 -3.92 3.10 7.45
N THR A 109 -3.73 2.40 8.56
CA THR A 109 -4.82 1.72 9.27
C THR A 109 -5.77 2.68 9.97
N ASP A 110 -5.31 3.89 10.32
CA ASP A 110 -6.15 4.90 10.95
C ASP A 110 -6.58 5.98 9.95
N CYS A 111 -5.61 6.67 9.32
CA CYS A 111 -5.89 7.86 8.51
C CYS A 111 -6.61 7.52 7.20
N LEU A 112 -6.10 6.55 6.41
CA LEU A 112 -6.74 6.15 5.16
C LEU A 112 -8.12 5.53 5.40
N VAL A 113 -8.28 4.74 6.47
CA VAL A 113 -9.59 4.18 6.83
C VAL A 113 -10.58 5.28 7.23
N ALA A 114 -10.14 6.27 8.01
CA ALA A 114 -10.99 7.42 8.35
C ALA A 114 -11.34 8.25 7.10
N ALA A 115 -10.38 8.51 6.22
CA ALA A 115 -10.59 9.21 4.95
C ALA A 115 -11.55 8.46 4.02
N GLY A 116 -11.44 7.13 3.95
CA GLY A 116 -12.31 6.26 3.14
C GLY A 116 -13.79 6.31 3.52
N ARG A 117 -14.10 6.75 4.74
CA ARG A 117 -15.50 6.99 5.19
C ARG A 117 -16.09 8.27 4.61
N GLU A 118 -15.26 9.25 4.28
CA GLU A 118 -15.67 10.55 3.76
C GLU A 118 -15.50 10.65 2.24
N ARG A 119 -14.53 9.90 1.68
CA ARG A 119 -14.15 9.93 0.26
C ARG A 119 -13.87 8.53 -0.28
N PRO A 120 -14.41 8.14 -1.44
CA PRO A 120 -14.11 6.83 -2.03
C PRO A 120 -12.62 6.70 -2.36
N ILE A 121 -11.97 5.67 -1.83
CA ILE A 121 -10.60 5.28 -2.16
C ILE A 121 -10.68 3.92 -2.85
N ALA A 122 -10.34 3.85 -4.12
CA ALA A 122 -10.41 2.61 -4.90
C ALA A 122 -9.34 1.61 -4.43
N CYS A 123 -9.64 0.32 -4.55
CA CYS A 123 -8.77 -0.76 -4.12
C CYS A 123 -8.51 -1.73 -5.27
N PRO A 124 -7.73 -1.35 -6.32
CA PRO A 124 -7.36 -2.27 -7.38
C PRO A 124 -6.59 -3.46 -6.81
N LEU A 125 -7.03 -4.67 -7.13
CA LEU A 125 -6.42 -5.93 -6.71
C LEU A 125 -5.60 -6.52 -7.85
N VAL A 126 -4.34 -6.84 -7.59
CA VAL A 126 -3.45 -7.63 -8.46
C VAL A 126 -3.12 -8.93 -7.73
N PRO A 127 -3.89 -10.02 -7.96
CA PRO A 127 -3.83 -11.22 -7.11
C PRO A 127 -2.48 -11.94 -7.11
N ASP A 128 -1.72 -11.83 -8.20
CA ASP A 128 -0.42 -12.48 -8.40
C ASP A 128 0.74 -11.49 -8.42
N LEU A 129 0.57 -10.31 -7.79
CA LEU A 129 1.63 -9.31 -7.69
C LEU A 129 2.85 -9.89 -6.96
N LEU A 130 4.01 -9.71 -7.55
CA LEU A 130 5.27 -10.02 -6.86
C LEU A 130 5.78 -8.79 -6.14
N TRP A 131 5.81 -8.89 -4.82
CA TRP A 131 6.31 -7.84 -3.95
C TRP A 131 6.73 -8.40 -2.59
N GLY A 132 7.39 -7.60 -1.79
CA GLY A 132 7.69 -7.90 -0.40
C GLY A 132 8.23 -6.69 0.32
N GLU A 133 8.06 -6.67 1.62
CA GLU A 133 8.53 -5.67 2.57
C GLU A 133 9.78 -6.20 3.29
N ILE A 134 10.66 -5.31 3.73
CA ILE A 134 11.92 -5.65 4.41
C ILE A 134 12.02 -4.84 5.70
N ASP A 135 11.41 -5.33 6.77
CA ASP A 135 11.47 -4.75 8.11
C ASP A 135 12.57 -5.39 8.97
N ASP A 136 12.86 -6.65 8.72
CA ASP A 136 13.77 -7.43 9.51
C ASP A 136 14.65 -8.38 8.68
N PRO A 137 15.63 -9.07 9.29
CA PRO A 137 16.48 -10.04 8.58
C PRO A 137 15.75 -11.23 7.96
N ALA A 138 14.60 -11.66 8.52
CA ALA A 138 13.82 -12.75 7.96
C ALA A 138 13.08 -12.30 6.69
N HIS A 139 12.50 -11.09 6.71
CA HIS A 139 11.92 -10.45 5.52
C HIS A 139 12.97 -10.26 4.42
N LEU A 140 14.18 -9.78 4.77
CA LEU A 140 15.28 -9.66 3.81
C LEU A 140 15.64 -11.01 3.19
N ALA A 141 15.75 -12.07 3.99
CA ALA A 141 16.05 -13.41 3.49
C ALA A 141 14.95 -13.90 2.52
N ARG A 142 13.69 -13.76 2.90
CA ARG A 142 12.54 -14.11 2.03
C ARG A 142 12.56 -13.33 0.71
N VAL A 143 12.72 -12.01 0.78
CA VAL A 143 12.75 -11.17 -0.43
C VAL A 143 13.92 -11.56 -1.32
N ARG A 144 15.12 -11.74 -0.77
CA ARG A 144 16.33 -12.12 -1.52
C ARG A 144 16.20 -13.49 -2.17
N ASP A 145 15.70 -14.48 -1.45
CA ASP A 145 15.76 -15.89 -1.84
C ASP A 145 14.53 -16.35 -2.62
N GLU A 146 13.36 -15.69 -2.42
CA GLU A 146 12.10 -16.10 -3.03
C GLU A 146 11.51 -15.06 -3.97
N VAL A 147 11.36 -13.79 -3.52
CA VAL A 147 10.67 -12.75 -4.29
C VAL A 147 11.54 -12.22 -5.43
N TYR A 148 12.76 -11.78 -5.13
CA TYR A 148 13.66 -11.14 -6.09
C TYR A 148 14.04 -12.05 -7.28
N PRO A 149 14.32 -13.35 -7.11
CA PRO A 149 14.55 -14.24 -8.25
C PRO A 149 13.34 -14.39 -9.17
N GLN A 150 12.13 -14.29 -8.63
CA GLN A 150 10.90 -14.31 -9.44
C GLN A 150 10.71 -12.99 -10.18
N LEU A 151 10.97 -11.85 -9.54
CA LEU A 151 10.97 -10.54 -10.19
C LEU A 151 11.93 -10.49 -11.38
N GLN A 152 13.15 -10.99 -11.21
CA GLN A 152 14.12 -11.06 -12.30
C GLN A 152 13.63 -11.90 -13.48
N ARG A 153 12.93 -13.01 -13.23
CA ARG A 153 12.36 -13.87 -14.28
C ARG A 153 11.18 -13.23 -15.03
N ARG A 154 10.41 -12.35 -14.36
CA ARG A 154 9.29 -11.64 -14.97
C ARG A 154 9.70 -10.39 -15.76
N GLN A 155 10.91 -9.86 -15.54
CA GLN A 155 11.39 -8.70 -16.30
C GLN A 155 11.96 -9.16 -17.65
N PRO A 156 11.34 -8.81 -18.80
CA PRO A 156 11.89 -9.12 -20.11
C PRO A 156 13.19 -8.33 -20.31
N GLY A 157 14.32 -9.02 -20.44
CA GLY A 157 15.61 -8.43 -20.72
C GLY A 157 16.62 -8.36 -19.58
N SER A 158 16.37 -8.98 -18.43
CA SER A 158 17.36 -9.11 -17.37
C SER A 158 18.47 -10.08 -17.80
N VAL A 159 19.62 -9.53 -18.17
CA VAL A 159 20.87 -10.30 -18.30
C VAL A 159 21.23 -10.81 -16.90
N ALA A 160 21.39 -12.12 -16.75
CA ALA A 160 21.84 -12.73 -15.50
C ALA A 160 23.14 -12.05 -15.03
N PRO A 161 23.27 -11.69 -13.74
CA PRO A 161 24.51 -11.13 -13.24
C PRO A 161 25.64 -12.15 -13.42
N PRO A 162 26.89 -11.70 -13.71
CA PRO A 162 28.02 -12.59 -13.83
C PRO A 162 28.21 -13.36 -12.51
N ARG A 163 28.38 -14.68 -12.62
CA ARG A 163 28.71 -15.51 -11.47
C ARG A 163 30.15 -15.19 -11.05
N HIS A 164 30.30 -14.63 -9.86
CA HIS A 164 31.61 -14.47 -9.20
C HIS A 164 31.96 -15.72 -8.40
#